data_1f6f1dc52814c24115771aaac2f6b28a
#
_entry.id   1f6f1dc52814c24115771aaac2f6b28a
#
_cell.length_a   1.000
_cell.length_b   1.000
_cell.length_c   1.000
_cell.angle_alpha   90.00
_cell.angle_beta   90.00
_cell.angle_gamma   90.00
#
_symmetry.space_group_name_H-M   'P 1'
#
loop_
_entity.id
_entity.type
_entity.pdbx_description
1 polymer ?
#
loop_
_entity_poly.entity_id
_entity_poly.type
_entity_poly.pdbx_seq_one_letter_code
_entity_poly.pdbx_strand_id
1 'polypeptide(L)'
;MKMTLKFFTFFLLATVFISCDNEDDEPPLVAVESQTASNIPAPQTGGQPSDEPVGGPFTKFNFATGAVTTSDTEWDIAFRGTTIAVNGGVVTGTNDEPAREGEAGAAIATGTFASITDAASYTFAQDSDSGFAIPTGSDNGWYNYNFMTNVIAPIPGKVLVIRTSDGRYAKVEILSYYKDAPAQPDGFADESRFYTFNYVYNPNEGQTSLE
;
A
#
# COMPACT_ATOMS: atom_id res chain seq x y z
N MET A 1 14.10 74.97 61.68
CA MET A 1 12.92 74.15 61.36
C MET A 1 13.22 73.42 60.07
N LYS A 2 13.63 72.13 60.14
CA LYS A 2 14.06 71.31 59.00
C LYS A 2 12.92 70.33 58.66
N MET A 3 12.38 70.49 57.46
CA MET A 3 11.30 69.65 56.93
C MET A 3 11.91 68.52 56.14
N THR A 4 11.74 67.31 56.62
CA THR A 4 12.25 66.07 55.94
C THR A 4 11.15 65.52 55.06
N LEU A 5 11.38 65.51 53.76
CA LEU A 5 10.53 64.94 52.72
C LEU A 5 10.80 63.44 52.64
N LYS A 6 9.81 62.61 52.97
CA LYS A 6 9.87 61.15 52.82
C LYS A 6 9.42 60.78 51.40
N PHE A 7 10.34 60.29 50.58
CA PHE A 7 10.06 59.64 49.32
C PHE A 7 9.45 58.27 49.56
N PHE A 8 8.25 58.03 49.09
CA PHE A 8 7.59 56.74 49.10
C PHE A 8 7.78 56.10 47.71
N THR A 9 8.74 55.13 47.63
CA THR A 9 8.99 54.39 46.41
C THR A 9 7.93 53.31 46.24
N PHE A 10 7.07 53.47 45.26
CA PHE A 10 6.02 52.49 44.88
C PHE A 10 6.70 51.43 43.97
N PHE A 11 6.92 50.23 44.50
CA PHE A 11 7.46 49.12 43.75
C PHE A 11 6.30 48.41 43.01
N LEU A 12 6.23 48.66 41.68
CA LEU A 12 5.24 48.04 40.81
C LEU A 12 5.74 46.64 40.45
N LEU A 13 5.18 45.59 41.07
CA LEU A 13 5.49 44.19 40.80
C LEU A 13 4.73 43.80 39.51
N ALA A 14 5.44 43.82 38.38
CA ALA A 14 4.92 43.29 37.11
C ALA A 14 4.96 41.75 37.18
N THR A 15 3.81 41.09 37.35
CA THR A 15 3.62 39.65 37.15
C THR A 15 3.64 39.37 35.69
N VAL A 16 4.72 38.78 35.17
CA VAL A 16 4.83 38.21 33.85
C VAL A 16 4.09 36.86 33.90
N PHE A 17 2.91 36.79 33.29
CA PHE A 17 2.26 35.51 33.00
C PHE A 17 3.01 34.91 31.83
N ILE A 18 3.84 33.92 32.08
CA ILE A 18 4.37 33.02 31.05
C ILE A 18 3.20 32.10 30.74
N SER A 19 2.48 32.38 29.67
CA SER A 19 1.60 31.42 29.00
C SER A 19 2.51 30.40 28.38
N CYS A 20 2.60 29.20 28.95
CA CYS A 20 3.06 28.02 28.24
C CYS A 20 1.89 27.62 27.35
N ASP A 21 1.91 28.03 26.09
CA ASP A 21 1.20 27.32 25.04
C ASP A 21 1.93 25.98 24.91
N ASN A 22 1.33 24.92 25.46
CA ASN A 22 1.62 23.56 25.01
C ASN A 22 0.94 23.44 23.65
N GLU A 23 1.57 23.95 22.61
CA GLU A 23 1.35 23.43 21.29
C GLU A 23 1.95 22.02 21.35
N ASP A 24 1.09 21.02 21.32
CA ASP A 24 1.50 19.65 21.02
C ASP A 24 2.12 19.75 19.61
N ASP A 25 3.45 19.80 19.55
CA ASP A 25 4.23 19.78 18.31
C ASP A 25 4.04 18.38 17.67
N GLU A 26 2.89 18.16 17.02
CA GLU A 26 2.76 17.02 16.12
C GLU A 26 3.84 17.16 15.03
N PRO A 27 4.62 16.11 14.78
CA PRO A 27 5.63 16.17 13.74
C PRO A 27 4.98 16.56 12.40
N PRO A 28 5.62 17.41 11.59
CA PRO A 28 5.06 17.84 10.33
C PRO A 28 4.77 16.63 9.43
N LEU A 29 3.62 16.63 8.76
CA LEU A 29 3.24 15.56 7.85
C LEU A 29 4.24 15.46 6.70
N VAL A 30 4.61 14.23 6.38
CA VAL A 30 5.43 13.92 5.20
C VAL A 30 4.55 13.98 3.96
N ALA A 31 5.05 14.59 2.89
CA ALA A 31 4.32 14.67 1.63
C ALA A 31 4.01 13.27 1.07
N VAL A 32 2.81 13.12 0.55
CA VAL A 32 2.36 11.90 -0.12
C VAL A 32 2.68 12.04 -1.60
N GLU A 33 3.44 11.10 -2.16
CA GLU A 33 3.93 11.17 -3.53
C GLU A 33 3.58 9.92 -4.32
N SER A 34 3.31 10.10 -5.62
CA SER A 34 3.13 8.99 -6.55
C SER A 34 4.48 8.45 -7.01
N GLN A 35 4.61 7.13 -6.99
CA GLN A 35 5.79 6.40 -7.40
C GLN A 35 5.43 5.27 -8.37
N THR A 36 6.42 4.75 -9.08
CA THR A 36 6.26 3.57 -9.96
C THR A 36 7.21 2.47 -9.54
N ALA A 37 6.68 1.29 -9.31
CA ALA A 37 7.45 0.05 -9.18
C ALA A 37 7.41 -0.69 -10.51
N SER A 38 8.56 -1.09 -11.03
CA SER A 38 8.68 -1.72 -12.35
C SER A 38 9.34 -3.08 -12.26
N ASN A 39 8.85 -4.02 -13.08
CA ASN A 39 9.43 -5.35 -13.22
C ASN A 39 9.52 -6.13 -11.90
N ILE A 40 8.51 -5.98 -11.02
CA ILE A 40 8.43 -6.79 -9.80
C ILE A 40 8.10 -8.24 -10.20
N PRO A 41 8.98 -9.20 -9.95
CA PRO A 41 8.77 -10.58 -10.39
C PRO A 41 7.64 -11.24 -9.57
N ALA A 42 6.87 -12.11 -10.23
CA ALA A 42 5.81 -12.91 -9.61
C ALA A 42 5.97 -14.39 -9.99
N PRO A 43 7.07 -15.04 -9.58
CA PRO A 43 7.38 -16.41 -10.00
C PRO A 43 6.27 -17.37 -9.56
N GLN A 44 5.99 -18.36 -10.41
CA GLN A 44 5.03 -19.41 -10.12
C GLN A 44 5.51 -20.74 -10.73
N THR A 45 5.36 -21.80 -9.99
CA THR A 45 5.50 -23.17 -10.47
C THR A 45 4.13 -23.86 -10.53
N GLY A 46 3.99 -24.92 -11.31
CA GLY A 46 2.71 -25.62 -11.46
C GLY A 46 1.59 -24.76 -12.07
N GLY A 47 0.38 -25.24 -11.93
CA GLY A 47 -0.81 -24.62 -12.59
C GLY A 47 -0.85 -24.94 -14.08
N GLN A 48 -1.92 -24.47 -14.76
CA GLN A 48 -2.11 -24.75 -16.19
C GLN A 48 -0.92 -24.27 -17.04
N PRO A 49 -0.51 -25.04 -18.06
CA PRO A 49 -1.12 -26.31 -18.56
C PRO A 49 -0.65 -27.58 -17.82
N SER A 50 0.10 -27.45 -16.75
CA SER A 50 0.55 -28.56 -15.91
C SER A 50 -0.56 -28.98 -14.95
N ASP A 51 -0.62 -30.27 -14.60
CA ASP A 51 -1.51 -30.80 -13.57
C ASP A 51 -0.92 -30.63 -12.14
N GLU A 52 0.31 -30.09 -12.04
CA GLU A 52 0.94 -29.83 -10.75
C GLU A 52 0.22 -28.68 -10.01
N PRO A 53 0.07 -28.79 -8.70
CA PRO A 53 -0.48 -27.69 -7.90
C PRO A 53 0.33 -26.40 -8.07
N VAL A 54 -0.36 -25.26 -8.05
CA VAL A 54 0.29 -23.96 -8.04
C VAL A 54 1.18 -23.84 -6.80
N GLY A 55 2.45 -23.46 -7.01
CA GLY A 55 3.46 -23.28 -5.98
C GLY A 55 4.49 -22.24 -6.40
N GLY A 56 5.59 -22.19 -5.67
CA GLY A 56 6.67 -21.22 -5.85
C GLY A 56 6.54 -20.01 -4.93
N PRO A 57 7.65 -19.33 -4.64
CA PRO A 57 7.70 -18.26 -3.66
C PRO A 57 6.90 -17.04 -4.10
N PHE A 58 6.34 -16.33 -3.13
CA PHE A 58 5.79 -14.99 -3.35
C PHE A 58 6.90 -13.94 -3.26
N THR A 59 6.91 -13.00 -4.19
CA THR A 59 7.75 -11.80 -4.09
C THR A 59 7.06 -10.78 -3.22
N LYS A 60 7.59 -10.53 -2.04
CA LYS A 60 7.08 -9.60 -1.04
C LYS A 60 7.51 -8.17 -1.38
N PHE A 61 6.61 -7.19 -1.21
CA PHE A 61 6.83 -5.76 -1.45
C PHE A 61 6.44 -4.95 -0.22
N ASN A 62 7.24 -3.95 0.11
CA ASN A 62 7.00 -3.03 1.22
C ASN A 62 6.85 -1.61 0.67
N PHE A 63 5.72 -0.95 0.95
CA PHE A 63 5.42 0.40 0.43
C PHE A 63 6.29 1.48 1.08
N ALA A 64 6.67 1.33 2.35
CA ALA A 64 7.48 2.32 3.04
C ALA A 64 8.90 2.42 2.46
N THR A 65 9.44 1.31 1.97
CA THR A 65 10.75 1.29 1.29
C THR A 65 10.63 1.42 -0.22
N GLY A 66 9.43 1.22 -0.78
CA GLY A 66 9.19 1.20 -2.23
C GLY A 66 9.91 0.06 -2.95
N ALA A 67 10.16 -1.05 -2.28
CA ALA A 67 11.02 -2.12 -2.78
C ALA A 67 10.56 -3.53 -2.41
N VAL A 68 11.07 -4.50 -3.14
CA VAL A 68 10.98 -5.92 -2.80
C VAL A 68 11.77 -6.17 -1.50
N THR A 69 11.21 -6.99 -0.62
CA THR A 69 11.82 -7.37 0.66
C THR A 69 11.88 -8.89 0.82
N THR A 70 12.87 -9.36 1.58
CA THR A 70 12.97 -10.75 2.04
C THR A 70 12.53 -10.91 3.49
N SER A 71 12.17 -9.83 4.18
CA SER A 71 11.65 -9.87 5.56
C SER A 71 10.41 -10.76 5.65
N ASP A 72 10.28 -11.51 6.73
CA ASP A 72 9.09 -12.31 6.97
C ASP A 72 7.94 -11.49 7.57
N THR A 73 8.23 -10.36 8.16
CA THR A 73 7.25 -9.50 8.85
C THR A 73 7.04 -8.16 8.16
N GLU A 74 8.09 -7.55 7.59
CA GLU A 74 8.05 -6.19 7.02
C GLU A 74 7.74 -6.22 5.52
N TRP A 75 6.51 -6.58 5.19
CA TRP A 75 5.95 -6.53 3.83
C TRP A 75 4.46 -6.22 3.90
N ASP A 76 3.90 -5.69 2.82
CA ASP A 76 2.50 -5.28 2.76
C ASP A 76 1.69 -6.14 1.79
N ILE A 77 2.20 -6.31 0.57
CA ILE A 77 1.62 -7.16 -0.46
C ILE A 77 2.68 -8.12 -1.03
N ALA A 78 2.23 -9.23 -1.60
CA ALA A 78 3.14 -10.19 -2.22
C ALA A 78 2.54 -10.80 -3.48
N PHE A 79 3.39 -11.08 -4.47
CA PHE A 79 3.01 -11.46 -5.83
C PHE A 79 3.45 -12.87 -6.17
N ARG A 80 2.53 -13.68 -6.72
CA ARG A 80 2.83 -14.98 -7.35
C ARG A 80 1.88 -15.20 -8.54
N GLY A 81 2.41 -15.34 -9.75
CA GLY A 81 1.58 -15.37 -10.95
C GLY A 81 0.62 -14.17 -10.97
N THR A 82 -0.67 -14.40 -11.11
CA THR A 82 -1.70 -13.36 -11.06
C THR A 82 -2.26 -13.10 -9.65
N THR A 83 -1.78 -13.83 -8.65
CA THR A 83 -2.22 -13.71 -7.27
C THR A 83 -1.48 -12.57 -6.56
N ILE A 84 -2.22 -11.75 -5.84
CA ILE A 84 -1.70 -10.74 -4.93
C ILE A 84 -2.23 -11.06 -3.54
N ALA A 85 -1.32 -11.34 -2.61
CA ALA A 85 -1.60 -11.59 -1.21
C ALA A 85 -1.36 -10.33 -0.39
N VAL A 86 -2.03 -10.20 0.76
CA VAL A 86 -1.78 -9.13 1.74
C VAL A 86 -1.16 -9.71 3.02
N ASN A 87 -0.31 -8.94 3.71
CA ASN A 87 0.24 -9.35 5.00
C ASN A 87 -0.76 -9.10 6.14
N GLY A 88 -1.87 -9.79 6.07
CA GLY A 88 -2.93 -9.71 7.09
C GLY A 88 -3.94 -10.82 6.94
N GLY A 89 -4.57 -11.19 8.05
CA GLY A 89 -5.47 -12.33 8.11
C GLY A 89 -4.75 -13.67 8.31
N VAL A 90 -5.07 -14.67 7.48
CA VAL A 90 -4.47 -16.01 7.55
C VAL A 90 -4.14 -16.52 6.15
N VAL A 91 -3.23 -17.50 6.08
CA VAL A 91 -2.88 -18.17 4.81
C VAL A 91 -4.10 -18.87 4.20
N THR A 92 -4.20 -18.88 2.88
CA THR A 92 -5.31 -19.51 2.16
C THR A 92 -5.14 -21.03 2.03
N GLY A 93 -3.93 -21.54 2.33
CA GLY A 93 -3.57 -22.96 2.23
C GLY A 93 -2.99 -23.38 0.88
N THR A 94 -2.63 -22.42 0.01
CA THR A 94 -1.85 -22.75 -1.18
C THR A 94 -0.37 -22.98 -0.82
N ASN A 95 0.38 -23.68 -1.68
CA ASN A 95 1.80 -23.97 -1.40
C ASN A 95 2.62 -22.67 -1.30
N ASP A 96 3.67 -22.71 -0.49
CA ASP A 96 4.72 -21.68 -0.38
C ASP A 96 4.21 -20.27 -0.05
N GLU A 97 3.03 -20.14 0.57
CA GLU A 97 2.54 -18.85 1.04
C GLU A 97 3.39 -18.31 2.20
N PRO A 98 3.73 -17.00 2.21
CA PRO A 98 4.32 -16.37 3.39
C PRO A 98 3.32 -16.34 4.55
N ALA A 99 3.81 -16.39 5.78
CA ALA A 99 2.99 -16.15 6.96
C ALA A 99 2.36 -14.75 6.92
N ARG A 100 1.21 -14.57 7.58
CA ARG A 100 0.52 -13.30 7.74
C ARG A 100 0.79 -12.80 9.15
N GLU A 101 1.70 -11.84 9.29
CA GLU A 101 2.20 -11.34 10.59
C GLU A 101 1.73 -9.90 10.86
N GLY A 102 1.12 -9.25 9.87
CA GLY A 102 0.68 -7.85 9.94
C GLY A 102 -0.83 -7.67 9.88
N GLU A 103 -1.25 -6.42 9.77
CA GLU A 103 -2.65 -6.01 9.71
C GLU A 103 -3.09 -5.57 8.30
N ALA A 104 -2.30 -5.90 7.28
CA ALA A 104 -2.61 -5.47 5.92
C ALA A 104 -3.97 -5.99 5.45
N GLY A 105 -4.62 -5.20 4.62
CA GLY A 105 -5.88 -5.55 3.98
C GLY A 105 -6.04 -4.80 2.67
N ALA A 106 -6.96 -5.27 1.83
CA ALA A 106 -7.21 -4.66 0.52
C ALA A 106 -8.68 -4.40 0.27
N ALA A 107 -8.94 -3.36 -0.53
CA ALA A 107 -10.22 -3.11 -1.18
C ALA A 107 -9.96 -2.81 -2.66
N ILE A 108 -10.94 -3.06 -3.53
CA ILE A 108 -10.88 -2.70 -4.94
C ILE A 108 -11.81 -1.52 -5.19
N ALA A 109 -11.21 -0.37 -5.51
CA ALA A 109 -11.91 0.82 -5.93
C ALA A 109 -12.18 0.81 -7.43
N THR A 110 -13.22 1.52 -7.86
CA THR A 110 -13.50 1.76 -9.28
C THR A 110 -13.45 3.27 -9.54
N GLY A 111 -12.55 3.68 -10.43
CA GLY A 111 -12.29 5.08 -10.76
C GLY A 111 -10.93 5.23 -11.41
N THR A 112 -10.51 6.46 -11.67
CA THR A 112 -9.13 6.73 -12.09
C THR A 112 -8.21 6.73 -10.87
N PHE A 113 -6.93 6.43 -11.07
CA PHE A 113 -5.93 6.47 -9.99
C PHE A 113 -5.95 7.81 -9.22
N ALA A 114 -6.08 8.92 -9.95
CA ALA A 114 -6.17 10.26 -9.35
C ALA A 114 -7.47 10.52 -8.59
N SER A 115 -8.59 9.84 -8.93
CA SER A 115 -9.86 10.06 -8.25
C SER A 115 -10.01 9.33 -6.92
N ILE A 116 -9.09 8.43 -6.60
CA ILE A 116 -9.06 7.71 -5.33
C ILE A 116 -8.16 8.49 -4.37
N THR A 117 -8.77 9.35 -3.56
CA THR A 117 -8.04 10.35 -2.75
C THR A 117 -8.04 10.06 -1.25
N ASP A 118 -8.88 9.14 -0.77
CA ASP A 118 -9.02 8.87 0.66
C ASP A 118 -9.32 7.38 0.92
N ALA A 119 -8.53 6.76 1.78
CA ALA A 119 -8.69 5.37 2.19
C ALA A 119 -9.83 5.13 3.18
N ALA A 120 -10.29 6.17 3.91
CA ALA A 120 -11.36 6.04 4.92
C ALA A 120 -12.71 5.58 4.34
N SER A 121 -12.91 5.76 3.02
CA SER A 121 -14.15 5.38 2.35
C SER A 121 -14.27 3.87 2.07
N TYR A 122 -13.23 3.06 2.38
CA TYR A 122 -13.17 1.66 2.00
C TYR A 122 -13.20 0.73 3.21
N THR A 123 -13.84 -0.43 3.01
CA THR A 123 -13.76 -1.57 3.94
C THR A 123 -12.72 -2.54 3.42
N PHE A 124 -11.72 -2.83 4.25
CA PHE A 124 -10.59 -3.68 3.89
C PHE A 124 -10.88 -5.13 4.24
N ALA A 125 -10.77 -6.01 3.25
CA ALA A 125 -10.72 -7.45 3.46
C ALA A 125 -9.28 -7.89 3.74
N GLN A 126 -9.12 -8.99 4.47
CA GLN A 126 -7.84 -9.67 4.69
C GLN A 126 -7.85 -11.03 4.01
N ASP A 127 -6.68 -11.63 3.79
CA ASP A 127 -6.59 -13.00 3.33
C ASP A 127 -7.20 -13.94 4.37
N SER A 128 -7.85 -15.02 3.91
CA SER A 128 -8.54 -15.97 4.75
C SER A 128 -8.43 -17.39 4.19
N ASP A 129 -8.84 -18.39 4.94
CA ASP A 129 -8.99 -19.77 4.46
C ASP A 129 -9.96 -19.90 3.26
N SER A 130 -10.82 -18.89 3.04
CA SER A 130 -11.76 -18.84 1.94
C SER A 130 -11.18 -18.21 0.66
N GLY A 131 -10.02 -17.54 0.75
CA GLY A 131 -9.34 -16.92 -0.38
C GLY A 131 -8.60 -15.63 -0.05
N PHE A 132 -7.96 -15.09 -1.07
CA PHE A 132 -7.21 -13.84 -0.98
C PHE A 132 -8.14 -12.61 -0.89
N ALA A 133 -7.70 -11.57 -0.18
CA ALA A 133 -8.40 -10.28 -0.09
C ALA A 133 -8.64 -9.64 -1.46
N ILE A 134 -7.70 -9.83 -2.39
CA ILE A 134 -7.84 -9.46 -3.79
C ILE A 134 -8.27 -10.73 -4.55
N PRO A 135 -9.53 -10.82 -5.02
CA PRO A 135 -10.05 -12.02 -5.65
C PRO A 135 -9.22 -12.45 -6.85
N THR A 136 -8.97 -13.75 -6.97
CA THR A 136 -8.25 -14.35 -8.09
C THR A 136 -9.19 -14.67 -9.26
N GLY A 137 -8.60 -14.89 -10.43
CA GLY A 137 -9.34 -15.22 -11.66
C GLY A 137 -9.67 -14.00 -12.51
N SER A 138 -9.84 -14.25 -13.83
CA SER A 138 -10.20 -13.22 -14.79
C SER A 138 -11.49 -12.51 -14.40
N ASP A 139 -11.53 -11.21 -14.51
CA ASP A 139 -12.66 -10.30 -14.24
C ASP A 139 -13.10 -10.20 -12.76
N ASN A 140 -12.52 -10.99 -11.87
CA ASN A 140 -12.89 -10.97 -10.45
C ASN A 140 -12.09 -9.95 -9.63
N GLY A 141 -10.81 -9.76 -9.96
CA GLY A 141 -9.90 -8.89 -9.24
C GLY A 141 -9.39 -7.73 -10.09
N TRP A 142 -8.09 -7.74 -10.36
CA TRP A 142 -7.40 -6.64 -11.03
C TRP A 142 -7.22 -6.83 -12.53
N TYR A 143 -7.40 -8.06 -13.10
CA TYR A 143 -7.05 -8.38 -14.48
C TYR A 143 -8.18 -9.07 -15.24
N ASN A 144 -8.10 -8.97 -16.57
CA ASN A 144 -8.84 -9.76 -17.54
C ASN A 144 -7.87 -10.66 -18.32
N TYR A 145 -8.24 -11.89 -18.58
CA TYR A 145 -7.49 -12.82 -19.43
C TYR A 145 -8.19 -13.03 -20.76
N ASN A 146 -7.51 -12.67 -21.84
CA ASN A 146 -7.98 -12.93 -23.20
C ASN A 146 -7.38 -14.25 -23.72
N PHE A 147 -8.21 -15.30 -23.77
CA PHE A 147 -7.77 -16.63 -24.21
C PHE A 147 -7.39 -16.72 -25.69
N MET A 148 -7.85 -15.80 -26.55
CA MET A 148 -7.51 -15.77 -27.99
C MET A 148 -6.10 -15.28 -28.23
N THR A 149 -5.64 -14.31 -27.44
CA THR A 149 -4.32 -13.69 -27.53
C THR A 149 -3.38 -14.13 -26.42
N ASN A 150 -3.86 -14.94 -25.46
CA ASN A 150 -3.13 -15.33 -24.25
C ASN A 150 -2.66 -14.15 -23.39
N VAL A 151 -3.32 -13.00 -23.52
CA VAL A 151 -2.94 -11.78 -22.81
C VAL A 151 -3.66 -11.66 -21.48
N ILE A 152 -2.92 -11.36 -20.42
CA ILE A 152 -3.41 -10.89 -19.12
C ILE A 152 -3.24 -9.37 -19.10
N ALA A 153 -4.35 -8.65 -19.02
CA ALA A 153 -4.35 -7.18 -19.02
C ALA A 153 -5.02 -6.64 -17.75
N PRO A 154 -4.47 -5.59 -17.14
CA PRO A 154 -5.15 -4.89 -16.06
C PRO A 154 -6.53 -4.37 -16.51
N ILE A 155 -7.52 -4.45 -15.63
CA ILE A 155 -8.85 -3.90 -15.90
C ILE A 155 -8.80 -2.38 -15.69
N PRO A 156 -9.08 -1.57 -16.74
CA PRO A 156 -9.05 -0.12 -16.61
C PRO A 156 -9.96 0.39 -15.49
N GLY A 157 -9.45 1.33 -14.70
CA GLY A 157 -10.21 1.92 -13.59
C GLY A 157 -10.35 1.02 -12.37
N LYS A 158 -9.61 -0.09 -12.26
CA LYS A 158 -9.46 -0.84 -11.00
C LYS A 158 -8.22 -0.37 -10.27
N VAL A 159 -8.44 0.18 -9.07
CA VAL A 159 -7.39 0.64 -8.17
C VAL A 159 -7.48 -0.18 -6.88
N LEU A 160 -6.38 -0.79 -6.49
CA LEU A 160 -6.29 -1.48 -5.20
C LEU A 160 -6.02 -0.43 -4.13
N VAL A 161 -6.86 -0.36 -3.11
CA VAL A 161 -6.63 0.45 -1.91
C VAL A 161 -6.15 -0.52 -0.83
N ILE A 162 -4.99 -0.23 -0.26
CA ILE A 162 -4.30 -1.12 0.68
C ILE A 162 -4.21 -0.42 2.04
N ARG A 163 -4.64 -1.11 3.09
CA ARG A 163 -4.14 -0.87 4.42
C ARG A 163 -2.86 -1.66 4.57
N THR A 164 -1.75 -1.03 4.92
CA THR A 164 -0.44 -1.66 5.05
C THR A 164 -0.34 -2.54 6.29
N SER A 165 0.72 -3.32 6.40
CA SER A 165 0.95 -4.24 7.51
C SER A 165 1.07 -3.54 8.87
N ASP A 166 1.47 -2.27 8.87
CA ASP A 166 1.62 -1.39 10.04
C ASP A 166 0.46 -0.37 10.20
N GLY A 167 -0.64 -0.55 9.44
CA GLY A 167 -1.86 0.24 9.57
C GLY A 167 -1.89 1.57 8.82
N ARG A 168 -0.91 1.86 7.97
CA ARG A 168 -0.93 3.01 7.06
C ARG A 168 -1.69 2.67 5.78
N TYR A 169 -1.67 3.57 4.79
CA TYR A 169 -2.46 3.39 3.58
C TYR A 169 -1.66 3.61 2.32
N ALA A 170 -2.01 2.82 1.30
CA ALA A 170 -1.51 2.97 -0.06
C ALA A 170 -2.64 2.79 -1.08
N LYS A 171 -2.45 3.27 -2.30
CA LYS A 171 -3.24 2.88 -3.48
C LYS A 171 -2.32 2.40 -4.58
N VAL A 172 -2.80 1.45 -5.38
CA VAL A 172 -2.02 0.80 -6.44
C VAL A 172 -2.86 0.70 -7.70
N GLU A 173 -2.32 1.12 -8.83
CA GLU A 173 -2.85 0.87 -10.17
C GLU A 173 -1.87 0.01 -10.94
N ILE A 174 -2.27 -1.23 -11.28
CA ILE A 174 -1.43 -2.14 -12.06
C ILE A 174 -1.46 -1.70 -13.52
N LEU A 175 -0.27 -1.47 -14.09
CA LEU A 175 -0.09 -1.00 -15.47
C LEU A 175 0.24 -2.14 -16.43
N SER A 176 1.00 -3.14 -15.96
CA SER A 176 1.43 -4.27 -16.77
C SER A 176 1.70 -5.52 -15.94
N TYR A 177 1.53 -6.67 -16.56
CA TYR A 177 1.90 -7.99 -16.06
C TYR A 177 3.10 -8.58 -16.81
N TYR A 178 3.68 -7.81 -17.73
CA TYR A 178 4.76 -8.22 -18.61
C TYR A 178 6.03 -7.43 -18.33
N LYS A 179 7.17 -8.10 -18.51
CA LYS A 179 8.49 -7.48 -18.37
C LYS A 179 8.63 -6.29 -19.30
N ASP A 180 9.23 -5.23 -18.76
CA ASP A 180 9.44 -3.95 -19.44
C ASP A 180 8.15 -3.26 -19.92
N ALA A 181 6.98 -3.72 -19.43
CA ALA A 181 5.66 -3.13 -19.64
C ALA A 181 5.37 -2.71 -21.09
N PRO A 182 5.40 -3.64 -22.07
CA PRO A 182 5.13 -3.30 -23.47
C PRO A 182 3.73 -2.71 -23.63
N ALA A 183 3.59 -1.65 -24.45
CA ALA A 183 2.31 -0.97 -24.66
C ALA A 183 1.24 -1.87 -25.31
N GLN A 184 1.67 -2.89 -26.04
CA GLN A 184 0.81 -3.90 -26.66
C GLN A 184 1.46 -5.28 -26.43
N PRO A 185 1.17 -5.94 -25.31
CA PRO A 185 1.79 -7.20 -24.99
C PRO A 185 1.36 -8.32 -25.94
N ASP A 186 2.31 -9.15 -26.33
CA ASP A 186 2.08 -10.42 -27.03
C ASP A 186 2.10 -11.54 -26.01
N GLY A 187 0.94 -12.14 -25.71
CA GLY A 187 0.82 -13.19 -24.70
C GLY A 187 1.55 -14.50 -25.02
N PHE A 188 2.05 -14.67 -26.25
CA PHE A 188 2.84 -15.83 -26.68
C PHE A 188 4.34 -15.57 -26.74
N ALA A 189 4.76 -14.30 -26.82
CA ALA A 189 6.17 -13.91 -27.02
C ALA A 189 6.75 -13.15 -25.82
N ASP A 190 5.97 -12.28 -25.20
CA ASP A 190 6.46 -11.45 -24.09
C ASP A 190 6.54 -12.22 -22.77
N GLU A 191 7.58 -11.95 -22.00
CA GLU A 191 7.82 -12.57 -20.69
C GLU A 191 6.80 -12.03 -19.68
N SER A 192 5.87 -12.87 -19.25
CA SER A 192 4.85 -12.54 -18.25
C SER A 192 5.35 -12.72 -16.82
N ARG A 193 4.50 -12.40 -15.83
CA ARG A 193 4.78 -12.50 -14.38
C ARG A 193 5.80 -11.46 -13.88
N PHE A 194 5.71 -10.26 -14.44
CA PHE A 194 6.43 -9.06 -13.99
C PHE A 194 5.43 -7.93 -13.84
N TYR A 195 5.18 -7.53 -12.61
CA TYR A 195 4.28 -6.42 -12.35
C TYR A 195 4.99 -5.08 -12.52
N THR A 196 4.34 -4.18 -13.24
CA THR A 196 4.64 -2.74 -13.21
C THR A 196 3.39 -2.02 -12.74
N PHE A 197 3.50 -1.17 -11.73
CA PHE A 197 2.37 -0.46 -11.14
C PHE A 197 2.76 0.92 -10.62
N ASN A 198 1.82 1.86 -10.71
CA ASN A 198 1.88 3.10 -9.96
C ASN A 198 1.35 2.87 -8.56
N TYR A 199 1.91 3.56 -7.58
CA TYR A 199 1.38 3.56 -6.23
C TYR A 199 1.58 4.91 -5.56
N VAL A 200 0.72 5.17 -4.57
CA VAL A 200 0.88 6.24 -3.58
C VAL A 200 0.93 5.55 -2.23
N TYR A 201 1.87 5.94 -1.38
CA TYR A 201 1.93 5.50 0.01
C TYR A 201 1.90 6.71 0.92
N ASN A 202 1.01 6.71 1.90
CA ASN A 202 0.97 7.73 2.94
C ASN A 202 1.74 7.24 4.18
N PRO A 203 2.91 7.82 4.51
CA PRO A 203 3.71 7.40 5.65
C PRO A 203 3.19 7.94 6.99
N ASN A 204 2.20 8.84 6.98
CA ASN A 204 1.72 9.54 8.16
C ASN A 204 0.74 8.66 8.95
N GLU A 205 1.05 8.39 10.19
CA GLU A 205 0.21 7.57 11.07
C GLU A 205 -1.17 8.21 11.27
N GLY A 206 -2.23 7.38 11.19
CA GLY A 206 -3.60 7.83 11.36
C GLY A 206 -4.18 8.66 10.21
N GLN A 207 -3.37 9.02 9.19
CA GLN A 207 -3.84 9.78 8.03
C GLN A 207 -4.30 8.84 6.92
N THR A 208 -5.46 9.14 6.32
CA THR A 208 -6.10 8.33 5.29
C THR A 208 -5.99 8.91 3.88
N SER A 209 -5.45 10.13 3.74
CA SER A 209 -5.24 10.78 2.43
C SER A 209 -4.32 9.95 1.54
N LEU A 210 -4.66 9.91 0.24
CA LEU A 210 -3.92 9.24 -0.82
C LEU A 210 -3.54 10.23 -1.96
N GLU A 211 -3.44 11.52 -1.61
CA GLU A 211 -3.04 12.61 -2.51
C GLU A 211 -2.10 13.60 -1.84
#